data_52bc1dcc195aecccb5c58c3eba60d06a
#
_entry.id   52bc1dcc195aecccb5c58c3eba60d06a
#
_cell.length_a   1.000
_cell.length_b   1.000
_cell.length_c   1.000
_cell.angle_alpha   90.00
_cell.angle_beta   90.00
_cell.angle_gamma   90.00
#
_symmetry.space_group_name_H-M   'P 1'
#
loop_
_entity.id
_entity.type
_entity.pdbx_description
1 polymer ?
#
loop_
_entity_poly.entity_id
_entity_poly.type
_entity_poly.pdbx_seq_one_letter_code
_entity_poly.pdbx_strand_id
1 'polypeptide(L)'
;KLNIPCDYVQSLSIPIPVQSALIMKNQAQFHPLLYLKTLLEKFVEMGGKLYEQTTAMDVEKGDHPQIITKEGHHITCEYVVSCSHFPFYDANSFFFTRMYAERSYALAIKAKTDYPGGMYLSIDDPKRSLRYITNNGEKLILIGGESHKTGQGINTMLHYEALYSFAEATFGIDEVPYRWSAQDLITL
;
A
#
# COMPACT_ATOMS: atom_id res chain seq x y z
N LYS A 1 28.28 11.26 6.81
CA LYS A 1 27.21 11.09 7.84
C LYS A 1 25.97 11.80 7.33
N LEU A 2 24.83 11.12 7.33
CA LEU A 2 23.59 11.64 6.74
C LEU A 2 22.80 12.57 7.70
N ASN A 3 23.25 12.73 8.93
CA ASN A 3 22.61 13.54 10.00
C ASN A 3 21.11 13.21 10.19
N ILE A 4 20.72 11.96 9.99
CA ILE A 4 19.36 11.50 10.25
C ILE A 4 19.20 11.24 11.75
N PRO A 5 18.21 11.82 12.43
CA PRO A 5 17.98 11.58 13.85
C PRO A 5 17.43 10.15 14.04
N CYS A 6 18.33 9.25 14.45
CA CYS A 6 17.99 7.86 14.73
C CYS A 6 18.77 7.34 15.95
N ASP A 7 18.19 6.35 16.62
CA ASP A 7 18.84 5.62 17.72
C ASP A 7 19.12 4.18 17.27
N TYR A 8 20.28 3.66 17.66
CA TYR A 8 20.60 2.24 17.52
C TYR A 8 20.24 1.52 18.83
N VAL A 9 19.46 0.46 18.74
CA VAL A 9 18.97 -0.30 19.91
C VAL A 9 19.12 -1.81 19.68
N GLN A 10 19.17 -2.57 20.77
CA GLN A 10 19.26 -4.04 20.76
C GLN A 10 17.97 -4.71 21.20
N SER A 11 16.92 -3.94 21.46
CA SER A 11 15.59 -4.45 21.79
C SER A 11 14.52 -3.50 21.30
N LEU A 12 13.32 -4.02 21.08
CA LEU A 12 12.14 -3.26 20.68
C LEU A 12 11.06 -3.36 21.75
N SER A 13 10.11 -2.43 21.70
CA SER A 13 8.93 -2.46 22.59
C SER A 13 7.93 -3.57 22.25
N ILE A 14 8.03 -4.16 21.06
CA ILE A 14 7.23 -5.30 20.63
C ILE A 14 7.93 -6.61 21.02
N PRO A 15 7.20 -7.71 21.25
CA PRO A 15 7.76 -8.98 21.69
C PRO A 15 8.39 -9.78 20.52
N ILE A 16 9.22 -9.11 19.73
CA ILE A 16 9.96 -9.74 18.63
C ILE A 16 11.44 -9.68 18.96
N PRO A 17 12.13 -10.83 19.02
CA PRO A 17 13.57 -10.83 19.23
C PRO A 17 14.29 -10.21 18.02
N VAL A 18 15.17 -9.26 18.30
CA VAL A 18 16.01 -8.62 17.28
C VAL A 18 17.45 -8.61 17.75
N GLN A 19 18.39 -8.76 16.83
CA GLN A 19 19.79 -8.56 17.15
C GLN A 19 20.10 -7.06 17.33
N SER A 20 19.50 -6.24 16.49
CA SER A 20 19.57 -4.78 16.56
C SER A 20 18.48 -4.13 15.72
N ALA A 21 18.18 -2.88 16.02
CA ALA A 21 17.27 -2.06 15.24
C ALA A 21 17.71 -0.59 15.18
N LEU A 22 17.23 0.10 14.16
CA LEU A 22 17.34 1.56 14.06
C LEU A 22 15.96 2.16 14.27
N ILE A 23 15.86 3.06 15.24
CA ILE A 23 14.65 3.82 15.52
C ILE A 23 14.78 5.20 14.87
N MET A 24 13.98 5.46 13.84
CA MET A 24 13.89 6.80 13.26
C MET A 24 12.88 7.63 14.06
N LYS A 25 13.33 8.78 14.56
CA LYS A 25 12.49 9.68 15.36
C LYS A 25 11.60 10.57 14.49
N ASN A 26 10.56 11.12 15.12
CA ASN A 26 9.66 12.10 14.50
C ASN A 26 8.99 11.60 13.22
N GLN A 27 8.65 10.31 13.18
CA GLN A 27 7.87 9.71 12.12
C GLN A 27 6.38 9.84 12.39
N ALA A 28 5.60 9.83 11.32
CA ALA A 28 4.14 9.89 11.39
C ALA A 28 3.51 8.84 10.45
N GLN A 29 2.31 8.44 10.81
CA GLN A 29 1.45 7.62 9.95
C GLN A 29 0.09 8.31 9.79
N PHE A 30 -0.59 8.02 8.72
CA PHE A 30 -1.93 8.52 8.46
C PHE A 30 -2.81 7.43 7.84
N HIS A 31 -4.11 7.65 7.84
CA HIS A 31 -5.06 6.76 7.20
C HIS A 31 -5.27 7.17 5.73
N PRO A 32 -4.72 6.44 4.74
CA PRO A 32 -4.73 6.87 3.34
C PRO A 32 -6.12 7.13 2.77
N LEU A 33 -7.08 6.26 3.09
CA LEU A 33 -8.45 6.39 2.58
C LEU A 33 -9.16 7.63 3.13
N LEU A 34 -9.00 7.96 4.41
CA LEU A 34 -9.56 9.17 4.99
C LEU A 34 -8.94 10.43 4.39
N TYR A 35 -7.63 10.40 4.19
CA TYR A 35 -6.92 11.49 3.53
C TYR A 35 -7.40 11.70 2.10
N LEU A 36 -7.47 10.63 1.29
CA LEU A 36 -7.95 10.69 -0.08
C LEU A 36 -9.41 11.13 -0.17
N LYS A 37 -10.27 10.66 0.75
CA LYS A 37 -11.67 11.09 0.82
C LYS A 37 -11.76 12.60 1.00
N THR A 38 -11.02 13.16 1.96
CA THR A 38 -11.00 14.60 2.20
C THR A 38 -10.49 15.39 1.00
N LEU A 39 -9.45 14.91 0.34
CA LEU A 39 -8.95 15.53 -0.90
C LEU A 39 -9.98 15.50 -2.01
N LEU A 40 -10.68 14.39 -2.16
CA LEU A 40 -11.72 14.24 -3.18
C LEU A 40 -12.91 15.18 -2.94
N GLU A 41 -13.35 15.29 -1.69
CA GLU A 41 -14.40 16.25 -1.28
C GLU A 41 -13.98 17.67 -1.64
N LYS A 42 -12.75 18.06 -1.31
CA LYS A 42 -12.20 19.38 -1.68
C LYS A 42 -12.08 19.60 -3.18
N PHE A 43 -11.66 18.58 -3.92
CA PHE A 43 -11.59 18.64 -5.38
C PHE A 43 -12.97 18.93 -6.01
N VAL A 44 -14.00 18.24 -5.54
CA VAL A 44 -15.38 18.45 -6.03
C VAL A 44 -15.92 19.84 -5.62
N GLU A 45 -15.68 20.26 -4.36
CA GLU A 45 -16.04 21.61 -3.88
C GLU A 45 -15.41 22.73 -4.74
N MET A 46 -14.19 22.52 -5.24
CA MET A 46 -13.49 23.45 -6.13
C MET A 46 -13.99 23.39 -7.59
N GLY A 47 -15.02 22.61 -7.89
CA GLY A 47 -15.59 22.45 -9.23
C GLY A 47 -14.97 21.35 -10.07
N GLY A 48 -14.10 20.53 -9.50
CA GLY A 48 -13.56 19.34 -10.15
C GLY A 48 -14.65 18.32 -10.44
N LYS A 49 -14.52 17.59 -11.52
CA LYS A 49 -15.46 16.54 -11.95
C LYS A 49 -14.87 15.18 -11.73
N LEU A 50 -15.55 14.33 -10.99
CA LEU A 50 -15.20 12.94 -10.78
C LEU A 50 -16.11 12.05 -11.63
N TYR A 51 -15.52 11.13 -12.36
CA TYR A 51 -16.23 10.12 -13.13
C TYR A 51 -15.80 8.74 -12.62
N GLU A 52 -16.69 8.10 -11.89
CA GLU A 52 -16.53 6.71 -11.47
C GLU A 52 -16.99 5.74 -12.58
N GLN A 53 -16.57 4.50 -12.51
CA GLN A 53 -16.92 3.44 -13.48
C GLN A 53 -16.64 3.82 -14.94
N THR A 54 -15.73 4.76 -15.14
CA THR A 54 -15.33 5.29 -16.45
C THR A 54 -13.87 4.89 -16.71
N THR A 55 -13.66 3.96 -17.62
CA THR A 55 -12.33 3.45 -17.93
C THR A 55 -11.71 4.23 -19.09
N ALA A 56 -10.59 4.92 -18.84
CA ALA A 56 -9.77 5.47 -19.90
C ALA A 56 -9.03 4.35 -20.64
N MET A 57 -9.12 4.33 -21.96
CA MET A 57 -8.54 3.29 -22.81
C MET A 57 -7.35 3.79 -23.63
N ASP A 58 -7.40 5.03 -24.08
CA ASP A 58 -6.35 5.59 -24.93
C ASP A 58 -6.29 7.11 -24.78
N VAL A 59 -5.22 7.71 -25.32
CA VAL A 59 -5.01 9.14 -25.39
C VAL A 59 -4.63 9.52 -26.82
N GLU A 60 -5.50 10.22 -27.51
CA GLU A 60 -5.15 10.84 -28.80
C GLU A 60 -4.35 12.10 -28.57
N LYS A 61 -3.20 12.19 -29.26
CA LYS A 61 -2.30 13.34 -29.21
C LYS A 61 -2.80 14.44 -30.16
N GLY A 62 -2.55 15.68 -29.77
CA GLY A 62 -2.87 16.87 -30.57
C GLY A 62 -2.58 18.12 -29.74
N ASP A 63 -2.89 19.28 -30.30
CA ASP A 63 -2.79 20.56 -29.59
C ASP A 63 -3.66 20.55 -28.31
N HIS A 64 -4.77 19.82 -28.36
CA HIS A 64 -5.64 19.48 -27.22
C HIS A 64 -5.78 17.98 -27.19
N PRO A 65 -5.05 17.28 -26.29
CA PRO A 65 -5.15 15.84 -26.17
C PRO A 65 -6.56 15.40 -25.75
N GLN A 66 -6.98 14.22 -26.23
CA GLN A 66 -8.29 13.65 -25.92
C GLN A 66 -8.12 12.29 -25.26
N ILE A 67 -8.77 12.11 -24.12
CA ILE A 67 -8.90 10.80 -23.48
C ILE A 67 -10.09 10.08 -24.12
N ILE A 68 -9.87 8.84 -24.55
CA ILE A 68 -10.92 7.97 -25.08
C ILE A 68 -11.31 6.99 -23.98
N THR A 69 -12.60 6.95 -23.66
CA THR A 69 -13.14 5.99 -22.70
C THR A 69 -13.57 4.68 -23.38
N LYS A 70 -13.75 3.65 -22.58
CA LYS A 70 -14.21 2.34 -23.03
C LYS A 70 -15.58 2.42 -23.74
N GLU A 71 -16.42 3.34 -23.33
CA GLU A 71 -17.75 3.60 -23.90
C GLU A 71 -17.69 4.50 -25.14
N GLY A 72 -16.49 4.91 -25.58
CA GLY A 72 -16.29 5.72 -26.77
C GLY A 72 -16.49 7.23 -26.54
N HIS A 73 -16.54 7.70 -25.30
CA HIS A 73 -16.55 9.14 -25.04
C HIS A 73 -15.16 9.74 -25.21
N HIS A 74 -15.12 10.95 -25.76
CA HIS A 74 -13.91 11.73 -25.93
C HIS A 74 -13.89 12.91 -24.95
N ILE A 75 -12.84 13.02 -24.15
CA ILE A 75 -12.66 14.09 -23.17
C ILE A 75 -11.47 14.93 -23.60
N THR A 76 -11.74 16.10 -24.16
CA THR A 76 -10.71 17.05 -24.57
C THR A 76 -10.15 17.80 -23.35
N CYS A 77 -8.85 17.93 -23.26
CA CYS A 77 -8.17 18.57 -22.15
C CYS A 77 -6.89 19.29 -22.61
N GLU A 78 -6.33 20.13 -21.74
CA GLU A 78 -5.03 20.76 -21.98
C GLU A 78 -3.88 19.82 -21.59
N TYR A 79 -4.06 19.07 -20.53
CA TYR A 79 -3.06 18.12 -19.99
C TYR A 79 -3.72 16.82 -19.58
N VAL A 80 -2.99 15.72 -19.75
CA VAL A 80 -3.37 14.40 -19.25
C VAL A 80 -2.30 13.92 -18.27
N VAL A 81 -2.71 13.58 -17.06
CA VAL A 81 -1.84 12.98 -16.03
C VAL A 81 -2.31 11.55 -15.77
N SER A 82 -1.51 10.57 -16.17
CA SER A 82 -1.81 9.17 -15.94
C SER A 82 -1.35 8.74 -14.55
N CYS A 83 -2.31 8.51 -13.63
CA CYS A 83 -2.08 8.04 -12.28
C CYS A 83 -2.65 6.62 -12.07
N SER A 84 -2.65 5.80 -13.10
CA SER A 84 -3.34 4.51 -13.16
C SER A 84 -2.56 3.35 -12.55
N HIS A 85 -1.51 3.61 -11.77
CA HIS A 85 -0.59 2.62 -11.21
C HIS A 85 0.18 1.86 -12.31
N PHE A 86 -0.48 1.04 -13.13
CA PHE A 86 0.08 0.55 -14.39
C PHE A 86 -0.34 1.48 -15.54
N PRO A 87 0.61 1.94 -16.39
CA PRO A 87 0.28 2.82 -17.51
C PRO A 87 -0.67 2.12 -18.48
N PHE A 88 -1.88 2.66 -18.66
CA PHE A 88 -2.81 2.21 -19.70
C PHE A 88 -2.44 2.75 -21.07
N TYR A 89 -1.71 3.88 -21.08
CA TYR A 89 -1.23 4.56 -22.28
C TYR A 89 0.30 4.52 -22.31
N ASP A 90 0.86 3.71 -23.19
CA ASP A 90 2.31 3.46 -23.23
C ASP A 90 3.07 4.43 -24.16
N ALA A 91 2.38 5.06 -25.12
CA ALA A 91 2.94 6.05 -26.04
C ALA A 91 4.29 5.65 -26.69
N ASN A 92 4.51 4.35 -26.92
CA ASN A 92 5.78 3.77 -27.40
C ASN A 92 6.93 3.85 -26.38
N SER A 93 6.64 4.03 -25.09
CA SER A 93 7.65 4.12 -24.02
C SER A 93 8.07 2.74 -23.49
N PHE A 94 7.36 1.69 -23.86
CA PHE A 94 7.62 0.31 -23.45
C PHE A 94 7.73 0.12 -21.94
N PHE A 95 6.87 0.80 -21.16
CA PHE A 95 6.87 0.69 -19.70
C PHE A 95 6.73 -0.73 -19.21
N PHE A 96 5.93 -1.54 -19.90
CA PHE A 96 5.72 -2.95 -19.55
C PHE A 96 6.99 -3.80 -19.58
N THR A 97 8.04 -3.38 -20.30
CA THR A 97 9.33 -4.09 -20.34
C THR A 97 10.26 -3.71 -19.18
N ARG A 98 9.93 -2.64 -18.46
CA ARG A 98 10.74 -2.07 -17.36
C ARG A 98 10.11 -2.25 -16.00
N MET A 99 9.00 -2.94 -15.93
CA MET A 99 8.24 -3.14 -14.69
C MET A 99 7.87 -4.60 -14.55
N TYR A 100 7.82 -5.04 -13.31
CA TYR A 100 7.15 -6.30 -12.97
C TYR A 100 6.27 -6.10 -11.75
N ALA A 101 5.23 -6.92 -11.67
CA ALA A 101 4.28 -6.85 -10.58
C ALA A 101 4.71 -7.75 -9.42
N GLU A 102 4.71 -7.20 -8.21
CA GLU A 102 4.93 -7.89 -6.95
C GLU A 102 3.68 -7.80 -6.10
N ARG A 103 3.22 -8.93 -5.57
CA ARG A 103 2.04 -9.00 -4.70
C ARG A 103 2.48 -9.19 -3.27
N SER A 104 1.88 -8.42 -2.37
CA SER A 104 2.02 -8.57 -0.93
C SER A 104 0.67 -8.76 -0.26
N TYR A 105 0.67 -9.25 0.96
CA TYR A 105 -0.51 -9.60 1.74
C TYR A 105 -0.55 -8.84 3.04
N ALA A 106 -1.74 -8.60 3.53
CA ALA A 106 -1.95 -7.92 4.80
C ALA A 106 -3.12 -8.53 5.59
N LEU A 107 -2.97 -8.52 6.90
CA LEU A 107 -4.00 -8.80 7.88
C LEU A 107 -4.21 -7.56 8.76
N ALA A 108 -5.45 -7.29 9.11
CA ALA A 108 -5.79 -6.42 10.23
C ALA A 108 -6.36 -7.30 11.34
N ILE A 109 -5.77 -7.25 12.52
CA ILE A 109 -6.16 -8.09 13.65
C ILE A 109 -6.59 -7.26 14.86
N LYS A 110 -7.54 -7.78 15.63
CA LYS A 110 -7.71 -7.45 17.05
C LYS A 110 -6.78 -8.36 17.83
N ALA A 111 -5.84 -7.77 18.54
CA ALA A 111 -4.83 -8.50 19.29
C ALA A 111 -5.23 -8.67 20.76
N LYS A 112 -4.80 -9.78 21.37
CA LYS A 112 -4.96 -10.02 22.82
C LYS A 112 -4.02 -9.14 23.64
N THR A 113 -2.90 -8.73 23.05
CA THR A 113 -1.91 -7.86 23.71
C THR A 113 -1.95 -6.46 23.16
N ASP A 114 -1.62 -5.48 24.01
CA ASP A 114 -1.53 -4.10 23.57
C ASP A 114 -0.37 -3.89 22.59
N TYR A 115 -0.63 -3.12 21.55
CA TYR A 115 0.38 -2.67 20.62
C TYR A 115 1.03 -1.37 21.13
N PRO A 116 2.35 -1.33 21.34
CA PRO A 116 3.01 -0.21 22.01
C PRO A 116 3.09 1.06 21.15
N GLY A 117 2.60 1.01 19.92
CA GLY A 117 2.71 2.10 18.95
C GLY A 117 3.90 1.96 18.02
N GLY A 118 4.11 2.98 17.17
CA GLY A 118 5.17 2.98 16.17
C GLY A 118 4.85 2.17 14.91
N MET A 119 5.79 2.19 14.00
CA MET A 119 5.78 1.41 12.77
C MET A 119 7.08 0.60 12.71
N TYR A 120 6.97 -0.65 12.35
CA TYR A 120 8.11 -1.57 12.31
C TYR A 120 8.22 -2.20 10.93
N LEU A 121 9.43 -2.35 10.47
CA LEU A 121 9.76 -3.02 9.22
C LEU A 121 10.98 -3.92 9.44
N SER A 122 10.84 -5.22 9.21
CA SER A 122 11.99 -6.12 9.19
C SER A 122 12.72 -6.02 7.85
N ILE A 123 14.05 -6.11 7.91
CA ILE A 123 14.90 -6.19 6.72
C ILE A 123 15.24 -7.64 6.36
N ASP A 124 15.13 -8.55 7.32
CA ASP A 124 15.39 -9.98 7.15
C ASP A 124 14.16 -10.69 6.57
N ASP A 125 14.41 -11.78 5.86
CA ASP A 125 13.35 -12.64 5.35
C ASP A 125 12.85 -13.63 6.44
N PRO A 126 11.54 -13.86 6.50
CA PRO A 126 10.47 -13.22 5.73
C PRO A 126 10.20 -11.78 6.19
N LYS A 127 10.17 -10.84 5.26
CA LYS A 127 9.90 -9.44 5.56
C LYS A 127 8.52 -9.25 6.19
N ARG A 128 8.46 -8.43 7.25
CA ARG A 128 7.23 -8.09 7.95
C ARG A 128 7.16 -6.59 8.19
N SER A 129 5.99 -6.02 7.97
CA SER A 129 5.68 -4.65 8.38
C SER A 129 4.56 -4.66 9.41
N LEU A 130 4.70 -3.83 10.43
CA LEU A 130 3.72 -3.70 11.52
C LEU A 130 3.38 -2.23 11.72
N ARG A 131 2.11 -1.95 11.87
CA ARG A 131 1.58 -0.65 12.28
C ARG A 131 0.19 -0.84 12.85
N TYR A 132 -0.40 0.22 13.37
CA TYR A 132 -1.78 0.16 13.84
C TYR A 132 -2.63 1.22 13.14
N ILE A 133 -3.92 0.98 13.13
CA ILE A 133 -4.95 1.96 12.78
C ILE A 133 -6.02 1.98 13.87
N THR A 134 -6.75 3.08 13.95
CA THR A 134 -7.99 3.15 14.72
C THR A 134 -9.15 3.11 13.73
N ASN A 135 -10.02 2.12 13.87
CA ASN A 135 -11.21 1.96 13.06
C ASN A 135 -12.43 1.93 13.99
N ASN A 136 -13.33 2.91 13.85
CA ASN A 136 -14.52 3.07 14.69
C ASN A 136 -14.23 3.02 16.21
N GLY A 137 -13.10 3.58 16.64
CA GLY A 137 -12.65 3.56 18.04
C GLY A 137 -11.90 2.30 18.46
N GLU A 138 -11.84 1.27 17.64
CA GLU A 138 -11.07 0.06 17.89
C GLU A 138 -9.66 0.16 17.28
N LYS A 139 -8.67 -0.27 18.03
CA LYS A 139 -7.28 -0.36 17.58
C LYS A 139 -7.05 -1.70 16.89
N LEU A 140 -6.68 -1.66 15.62
CA LEU A 140 -6.31 -2.83 14.85
C LEU A 140 -4.82 -2.81 14.52
N ILE A 141 -4.15 -3.94 14.66
CA ILE A 141 -2.77 -4.08 14.20
C ILE A 141 -2.79 -4.53 12.74
N LEU A 142 -2.10 -3.79 11.89
CA LEU A 142 -1.88 -4.14 10.50
C LEU A 142 -0.55 -4.87 10.36
N ILE A 143 -0.59 -6.07 9.80
CA ILE A 143 0.55 -6.93 9.58
C ILE A 143 0.67 -7.18 8.09
N GLY A 144 1.77 -6.77 7.49
CA GLY A 144 2.03 -6.92 6.06
C GLY A 144 3.28 -7.74 5.80
N GLY A 145 3.34 -8.35 4.63
CA GLY A 145 4.51 -9.11 4.18
C GLY A 145 4.18 -10.13 3.09
N GLU A 146 4.96 -11.19 3.04
CA GLU A 146 4.80 -12.31 2.11
C GLU A 146 4.85 -11.87 0.64
N SER A 147 5.71 -10.91 0.33
CA SER A 147 5.85 -10.42 -1.04
C SER A 147 6.40 -11.48 -1.98
N HIS A 148 5.79 -11.59 -3.15
CA HIS A 148 6.28 -12.46 -4.22
C HIS A 148 5.91 -11.89 -5.60
N LYS A 149 6.64 -12.31 -6.62
CA LYS A 149 6.35 -11.92 -8.00
C LYS A 149 4.96 -12.43 -8.40
N THR A 150 4.10 -11.53 -8.86
CA THR A 150 2.71 -11.86 -9.23
C THR A 150 2.69 -12.95 -10.31
N GLY A 151 1.78 -13.91 -10.16
CA GLY A 151 1.61 -15.03 -11.09
C GLY A 151 2.55 -16.21 -10.85
N GLN A 152 3.47 -16.14 -9.88
CA GLN A 152 4.42 -17.23 -9.58
C GLN A 152 4.04 -18.04 -8.32
N GLY A 153 2.94 -17.72 -7.66
CA GLY A 153 2.45 -18.45 -6.49
C GLY A 153 1.40 -19.51 -6.87
N ILE A 154 1.53 -20.71 -6.31
CA ILE A 154 0.58 -21.81 -6.55
C ILE A 154 -0.66 -21.66 -5.65
N ASN A 155 -0.47 -21.21 -4.40
CA ASN A 155 -1.54 -21.07 -3.40
C ASN A 155 -1.36 -19.79 -2.59
N THR A 156 -2.20 -18.81 -2.84
CA THR A 156 -2.16 -17.51 -2.16
C THR A 156 -2.60 -17.58 -0.69
N MET A 157 -3.30 -18.65 -0.29
CA MET A 157 -3.74 -18.81 1.11
C MET A 157 -2.57 -19.06 2.05
N LEU A 158 -1.50 -19.70 1.60
CA LEU A 158 -0.30 -19.94 2.41
C LEU A 158 0.34 -18.65 2.94
N HIS A 159 0.25 -17.57 2.17
CA HIS A 159 0.77 -16.26 2.60
C HIS A 159 -0.06 -15.66 3.75
N TYR A 160 -1.39 -15.81 3.70
CA TYR A 160 -2.24 -15.41 4.82
C TYR A 160 -2.02 -16.28 6.05
N GLU A 161 -1.83 -17.58 5.89
CA GLU A 161 -1.54 -18.51 6.99
C GLU A 161 -0.20 -18.16 7.66
N ALA A 162 0.82 -17.80 6.88
CA ALA A 162 2.11 -17.36 7.40
C ALA A 162 1.99 -16.05 8.21
N LEU A 163 1.24 -15.08 7.70
CA LEU A 163 0.96 -13.84 8.44
C LEU A 163 0.13 -14.09 9.71
N TYR A 164 -0.87 -14.98 9.63
CA TYR A 164 -1.68 -15.37 10.78
C TYR A 164 -0.83 -16.03 11.87
N SER A 165 0.00 -17.01 11.50
CA SER A 165 0.88 -17.71 12.44
C SER A 165 1.86 -16.75 13.12
N PHE A 166 2.43 -15.82 12.37
CA PHE A 166 3.29 -14.78 12.93
C PHE A 166 2.54 -13.87 13.91
N ALA A 167 1.34 -13.43 13.54
CA ALA A 167 0.49 -12.56 14.36
C ALA A 167 0.06 -13.23 15.66
N GLU A 168 -0.39 -14.49 15.57
CA GLU A 168 -0.80 -15.29 16.76
C GLU A 168 0.38 -15.50 17.72
N ALA A 169 1.55 -15.85 17.19
CA ALA A 169 2.74 -16.04 17.99
C ALA A 169 3.24 -14.75 18.67
N THR A 170 3.03 -13.59 18.02
CA THR A 170 3.58 -12.32 18.49
C THR A 170 2.62 -11.58 19.42
N PHE A 171 1.34 -11.51 19.05
CA PHE A 171 0.35 -10.65 19.73
C PHE A 171 -0.83 -11.44 20.31
N GLY A 172 -1.03 -12.68 19.88
CA GLY A 172 -2.30 -13.38 20.06
C GLY A 172 -3.41 -12.72 19.25
N ILE A 173 -4.34 -13.50 18.73
CA ILE A 173 -5.42 -13.01 17.87
C ILE A 173 -6.76 -13.26 18.56
N ASP A 174 -7.55 -12.21 18.75
CA ASP A 174 -8.96 -12.33 19.10
C ASP A 174 -9.82 -12.45 17.84
N GLU A 175 -9.55 -11.61 16.83
CA GLU A 175 -10.32 -11.56 15.60
C GLU A 175 -9.44 -11.07 14.43
N VAL A 176 -9.76 -11.51 13.21
CA VAL A 176 -9.18 -10.99 11.95
C VAL A 176 -10.30 -10.33 11.13
N PRO A 177 -10.66 -9.07 11.41
CA PRO A 177 -11.75 -8.41 10.71
C PRO A 177 -11.48 -8.17 9.22
N TYR A 178 -10.20 -7.99 8.85
CA TYR A 178 -9.85 -7.72 7.45
C TYR A 178 -8.61 -8.47 7.01
N ARG A 179 -8.66 -8.95 5.78
CA ARG A 179 -7.50 -9.45 5.03
C ARG A 179 -7.58 -8.98 3.58
N TRP A 180 -6.44 -8.64 3.02
CA TRP A 180 -6.36 -8.24 1.61
C TRP A 180 -4.98 -8.48 1.06
N SER A 181 -4.87 -8.44 -0.25
CA SER A 181 -3.60 -8.40 -0.95
C SER A 181 -3.58 -7.21 -1.91
N ALA A 182 -2.42 -6.67 -2.13
CA ALA A 182 -2.20 -5.61 -3.08
C ALA A 182 -1.03 -5.95 -4.00
N GLN A 183 -1.08 -5.41 -5.20
CA GLN A 183 -0.01 -5.53 -6.16
C GLN A 183 0.69 -4.19 -6.28
N ASP A 184 2.00 -4.23 -6.24
CA ASP A 184 2.86 -3.08 -6.51
C ASP A 184 3.65 -3.32 -7.80
N LEU A 185 4.15 -2.24 -8.39
CA LEU A 185 4.97 -2.29 -9.58
C LEU A 185 6.40 -1.92 -9.22
N ILE A 186 7.29 -2.84 -9.49
CA ILE A 186 8.71 -2.64 -9.29
C ILE A 186 9.34 -2.29 -10.63
N THR A 187 10.08 -1.20 -10.65
CA THR A 187 10.88 -0.80 -11.82
C THR A 187 12.25 -1.45 -11.78
N LEU A 188 12.72 -1.86 -12.95
CA LEU A 188 14.06 -2.43 -13.15
C LEU A 188 15.13 -1.33 -13.22
#